data_bb8eed29911345b0270a5f24bc85101d
#
_entry.id   bb8eed29911345b0270a5f24bc85101d
#
_cell.length_a   1.000
_cell.length_b   1.000
_cell.length_c   1.000
_cell.angle_alpha   90.00
_cell.angle_beta   90.00
_cell.angle_gamma   90.00
#
_symmetry.space_group_name_H-M   'P 1'
#
loop_
_entity.id
_entity.type
_entity.pdbx_description
1 polymer ?
#
loop_
_entity_poly.entity_id
_entity_poly.type
_entity_poly.pdbx_seq_one_letter_code
_entity_poly.pdbx_strand_id
1 'polypeptide(L)'
;MEKLTEYLECMHRPETGTMVCRWLREATPAEMRTSYEQLFTAAQGVGSRLWLLDIRRRNNEDPQTAQWLMDDYMPLLAAHFGGPTFLAYLLSPAHLVRVDDEAIDIVHVAQLQRSVHVALFIEEGAANEWLVQQAGK
;
A
#
# COMPACT_ATOMS: atom_id res chain seq x y z
N MET A 1 -5.54 2.78 16.67
CA MET A 1 -4.84 3.25 15.47
C MET A 1 -4.33 4.66 15.68
N GLU A 2 -3.17 4.95 15.17
CA GLU A 2 -2.58 6.28 15.26
C GLU A 2 -2.90 7.08 14.02
N LYS A 3 -3.43 8.29 14.19
CA LYS A 3 -3.62 9.21 13.08
C LYS A 3 -2.29 9.85 12.71
N LEU A 4 -1.82 9.59 11.48
CA LEU A 4 -0.64 10.26 10.95
C LEU A 4 -0.98 11.64 10.37
N THR A 5 -2.20 11.76 9.81
CA THR A 5 -2.76 13.00 9.29
C THR A 5 -4.27 12.97 9.53
N GLU A 6 -4.99 14.04 9.11
CA GLU A 6 -6.45 14.07 9.16
C GLU A 6 -7.12 13.01 8.29
N TYR A 7 -6.40 12.50 7.28
CA TYR A 7 -6.95 11.59 6.28
C TYR A 7 -6.29 10.20 6.29
N LEU A 8 -5.34 9.94 7.21
CA LEU A 8 -4.58 8.69 7.22
C LEU A 8 -4.37 8.18 8.64
N GLU A 9 -4.75 6.95 8.89
CA GLU A 9 -4.47 6.23 10.14
C GLU A 9 -3.58 5.02 9.86
N CYS A 10 -2.65 4.74 10.77
CA CYS A 10 -1.80 3.55 10.68
C CYS A 10 -1.70 2.83 12.02
N MET A 11 -1.51 1.51 11.95
CA MET A 11 -1.30 0.66 13.10
C MET A 11 -0.32 -0.45 12.74
N HIS A 12 0.67 -0.67 13.61
CA HIS A 12 1.57 -1.82 13.48
C HIS A 12 1.04 -2.97 14.35
N ARG A 13 0.99 -4.16 13.77
CA ARG A 13 0.62 -5.39 14.47
C ARG A 13 1.88 -6.23 14.68
N PRO A 14 2.50 -6.18 15.88
CA PRO A 14 3.78 -6.86 16.10
C PRO A 14 3.69 -8.38 15.96
N GLU A 15 2.55 -8.96 16.30
CA GLU A 15 2.33 -10.41 16.28
C GLU A 15 2.38 -10.99 14.86
N THR A 16 2.08 -10.20 13.84
CA THR A 16 2.15 -10.63 12.44
C THR A 16 3.20 -9.88 11.64
N GLY A 17 3.77 -8.81 12.20
CA GLY A 17 4.68 -7.92 11.49
C GLY A 17 4.00 -7.06 10.44
N THR A 18 2.68 -6.93 10.50
CA THR A 18 1.87 -6.22 9.51
C THR A 18 1.66 -4.77 9.91
N MET A 19 1.78 -3.86 8.94
CA MET A 19 1.39 -2.47 9.10
C MET A 19 0.05 -2.26 8.38
N VAL A 20 -0.95 -1.76 9.10
CA VAL A 20 -2.28 -1.51 8.54
C VAL A 20 -2.47 0.00 8.45
N CYS A 21 -2.74 0.50 7.25
CA CYS A 21 -2.94 1.92 7.00
C CYS A 21 -4.27 2.12 6.30
N ARG A 22 -5.08 3.07 6.79
CA ARG A 22 -6.41 3.34 6.27
C ARG A 22 -6.53 4.80 5.88
N TRP A 23 -6.93 5.04 4.64
CA TRP A 23 -7.34 6.37 4.22
C TRP A 23 -8.77 6.61 4.67
N LEU A 24 -9.02 7.75 5.28
CA LEU A 24 -10.33 8.08 5.87
C LEU A 24 -11.25 8.81 4.88
N ARG A 25 -10.69 9.36 3.81
CA ARG A 25 -11.39 10.10 2.76
C ARG A 25 -10.54 10.15 1.49
N GLU A 26 -11.08 10.77 0.46
CA GLU A 26 -10.30 11.09 -0.72
C GLU A 26 -9.16 12.05 -0.37
N ALA A 27 -8.07 11.96 -1.10
CA ALA A 27 -6.87 12.75 -0.88
C ALA A 27 -6.48 13.48 -2.16
N THR A 28 -6.00 14.71 -2.02
CA THR A 28 -5.43 15.46 -3.15
C THR A 28 -4.11 14.82 -3.59
N PRO A 29 -3.58 15.14 -4.78
CA PRO A 29 -2.29 14.61 -5.19
C PRO A 29 -1.16 14.89 -4.18
N ALA A 30 -1.13 16.08 -3.60
CA ALA A 30 -0.15 16.43 -2.58
C ALA A 30 -0.34 15.59 -1.31
N GLU A 31 -1.59 15.39 -0.89
CA GLU A 31 -1.92 14.55 0.27
C GLU A 31 -1.57 13.09 0.01
N MET A 32 -1.76 12.59 -1.22
CA MET A 32 -1.36 11.24 -1.61
C MET A 32 0.13 11.02 -1.41
N ARG A 33 0.96 11.94 -1.91
CA ARG A 33 2.41 11.86 -1.75
C ARG A 33 2.83 11.89 -0.30
N THR A 34 2.26 12.82 0.47
CA THR A 34 2.50 12.91 1.90
C THR A 34 2.13 11.61 2.60
N SER A 35 0.99 11.00 2.22
CA SER A 35 0.56 9.72 2.77
C SER A 35 1.61 8.64 2.56
N TYR A 36 2.08 8.46 1.34
CA TYR A 36 3.06 7.42 1.04
C TYR A 36 4.42 7.67 1.69
N GLU A 37 4.82 8.92 1.82
CA GLU A 37 6.04 9.27 2.56
C GLU A 37 5.91 8.94 4.04
N GLN A 38 4.75 9.18 4.63
CA GLN A 38 4.46 8.84 6.01
C GLN A 38 4.40 7.32 6.23
N LEU A 39 3.83 6.59 5.27
CA LEU A 39 3.83 5.12 5.30
C LEU A 39 5.26 4.57 5.31
N PHE A 40 6.10 5.11 4.46
CA PHE A 40 7.51 4.71 4.39
C PHE A 40 8.22 4.93 5.73
N THR A 41 8.06 6.11 6.31
CA THR A 41 8.67 6.45 7.60
C THR A 41 8.15 5.54 8.71
N ALA A 42 6.85 5.28 8.76
CA ALA A 42 6.26 4.41 9.77
C ALA A 42 6.76 2.97 9.63
N ALA A 43 6.79 2.45 8.40
CA ALA A 43 7.26 1.10 8.13
C ALA A 43 8.74 0.95 8.43
N GLN A 44 9.54 1.94 8.11
CA GLN A 44 10.97 1.97 8.40
C GLN A 44 11.22 1.89 9.91
N GLY A 45 10.43 2.63 10.69
CA GLY A 45 10.59 2.67 12.15
C GLY A 45 10.34 1.33 12.83
N VAL A 46 9.48 0.47 12.27
CA VAL A 46 9.13 -0.84 12.84
C VAL A 46 9.68 -2.00 12.01
N GLY A 47 10.33 -1.74 10.89
CA GLY A 47 10.88 -2.77 10.01
C GLY A 47 9.83 -3.61 9.30
N SER A 48 8.62 -3.10 9.10
CA SER A 48 7.54 -3.86 8.46
C SER A 48 7.67 -3.89 6.94
N ARG A 49 7.56 -5.09 6.38
CA ARG A 49 7.53 -5.32 4.93
C ARG A 49 6.18 -5.90 4.46
N LEU A 50 5.19 -5.95 5.37
CA LEU A 50 3.86 -6.49 5.11
C LEU A 50 2.85 -5.36 5.36
N TRP A 51 2.33 -4.75 4.30
CA TRP A 51 1.47 -3.57 4.43
C TRP A 51 0.07 -3.87 3.92
N LEU A 52 -0.93 -3.59 4.74
CA LEU A 52 -2.33 -3.56 4.30
C LEU A 52 -2.71 -2.10 4.10
N LEU A 53 -3.04 -1.74 2.87
CA LEU A 53 -3.40 -0.37 2.49
C LEU A 53 -4.89 -0.31 2.16
N ASP A 54 -5.69 0.17 3.11
CA ASP A 54 -7.14 0.26 2.97
C ASP A 54 -7.51 1.56 2.27
N ILE A 55 -7.87 1.43 1.00
CA ILE A 55 -8.26 2.57 0.16
C ILE A 55 -9.76 2.59 -0.16
N ARG A 56 -10.57 1.86 0.63
CA ARG A 56 -12.03 1.79 0.39
C ARG A 56 -12.70 3.15 0.45
N ARG A 57 -12.20 4.08 1.25
CA ARG A 57 -12.72 5.44 1.37
C ARG A 57 -12.00 6.45 0.49
N ARG A 58 -10.92 6.05 -0.16
CA ARG A 58 -10.14 6.87 -1.09
C ARG A 58 -10.51 6.46 -2.51
N ASN A 59 -11.63 6.97 -3.01
CA ASN A 59 -12.20 6.56 -4.28
C ASN A 59 -11.71 7.36 -5.48
N ASN A 60 -10.83 8.32 -5.28
CA ASN A 60 -10.32 9.15 -6.37
C ASN A 60 -9.09 8.51 -7.01
N GLU A 61 -9.02 8.64 -8.33
CA GLU A 61 -7.87 8.21 -9.11
C GLU A 61 -6.95 9.40 -9.38
N ASP A 62 -5.65 9.14 -9.43
CA ASP A 62 -4.66 10.16 -9.71
C ASP A 62 -3.52 9.54 -10.54
N PRO A 63 -3.57 9.70 -11.87
CA PRO A 63 -2.55 9.15 -12.76
C PRO A 63 -1.14 9.64 -12.44
N GLN A 64 -0.99 10.88 -11.99
CA GLN A 64 0.32 11.42 -11.65
C GLN A 64 0.90 10.73 -10.41
N THR A 65 0.08 10.48 -9.41
CA THR A 65 0.51 9.73 -8.22
C THR A 65 0.86 8.30 -8.59
N ALA A 66 0.06 7.65 -9.45
CA ALA A 66 0.34 6.31 -9.93
C ALA A 66 1.69 6.24 -10.63
N GLN A 67 1.99 7.21 -11.48
CA GLN A 67 3.27 7.28 -12.18
C GLN A 67 4.43 7.48 -11.21
N TRP A 68 4.27 8.37 -10.23
CA TRP A 68 5.28 8.60 -9.20
C TRP A 68 5.53 7.34 -8.35
N LEU A 69 4.48 6.60 -8.02
CA LEU A 69 4.63 5.33 -7.31
C LEU A 69 5.50 4.34 -8.08
N MET A 70 5.26 4.21 -9.39
CA MET A 70 6.03 3.30 -10.24
C MET A 70 7.48 3.76 -10.41
N ASP A 71 7.69 5.05 -10.66
CA ASP A 71 9.00 5.58 -11.03
C ASP A 71 9.93 5.80 -9.83
N ASP A 72 9.37 6.22 -8.69
CA ASP A 72 10.18 6.67 -7.56
C ASP A 72 9.93 5.84 -6.29
N TYR A 73 8.67 5.60 -5.93
CA TYR A 73 8.34 5.02 -4.64
C TYR A 73 8.64 3.52 -4.57
N MET A 74 8.22 2.74 -5.55
CA MET A 74 8.48 1.29 -5.58
C MET A 74 9.97 0.98 -5.63
N PRO A 75 10.79 1.66 -6.46
CA PRO A 75 12.23 1.47 -6.41
C PRO A 75 12.85 1.86 -5.06
N LEU A 76 12.32 2.88 -4.39
CA LEU A 76 12.77 3.27 -3.06
C LEU A 76 12.55 2.15 -2.03
N LEU A 77 11.37 1.52 -2.06
CA LEU A 77 11.08 0.38 -1.18
C LEU A 77 12.03 -0.77 -1.45
N ALA A 78 12.23 -1.11 -2.73
CA ALA A 78 13.12 -2.19 -3.13
C ALA A 78 14.55 -1.96 -2.65
N ALA A 79 15.05 -0.73 -2.74
CA ALA A 79 16.41 -0.39 -2.33
C ALA A 79 16.57 -0.35 -0.81
N HIS A 80 15.54 0.09 -0.08
CA HIS A 80 15.68 0.38 1.35
C HIS A 80 15.49 -0.84 2.25
N PHE A 81 14.47 -1.68 1.97
CA PHE A 81 14.11 -2.74 2.90
C PHE A 81 14.98 -4.00 2.80
N GLY A 82 15.83 -4.11 1.78
CA GLY A 82 16.77 -5.21 1.65
C GLY A 82 16.15 -6.60 1.52
N GLY A 83 14.87 -6.67 1.21
CA GLY A 83 14.13 -7.91 1.02
C GLY A 83 12.74 -7.60 0.46
N PRO A 84 11.92 -8.63 0.18
CA PRO A 84 10.62 -8.43 -0.47
C PRO A 84 9.66 -7.65 0.43
N THR A 85 8.96 -6.67 -0.16
CA THR A 85 7.91 -5.89 0.50
C THR A 85 6.58 -6.25 -0.15
N PHE A 86 5.54 -6.50 0.65
CA PHE A 86 4.24 -6.95 0.19
C PHE A 86 3.17 -5.91 0.53
N LEU A 87 2.50 -5.43 -0.49
CA LEU A 87 1.45 -4.40 -0.39
C LEU A 87 0.11 -5.01 -0.77
N ALA A 88 -0.77 -5.17 0.21
CA ALA A 88 -2.14 -5.64 -0.03
C ALA A 88 -3.07 -4.42 -0.04
N TYR A 89 -3.56 -4.05 -1.21
CA TYR A 89 -4.54 -2.98 -1.36
C TYR A 89 -5.94 -3.52 -1.14
N LEU A 90 -6.66 -2.90 -0.22
CA LEU A 90 -8.05 -3.24 0.07
C LEU A 90 -8.95 -2.19 -0.57
N LEU A 91 -9.76 -2.63 -1.57
CA LEU A 91 -10.62 -1.76 -2.35
C LEU A 91 -12.09 -2.03 -2.04
N SER A 92 -12.95 -1.05 -2.32
CA SER A 92 -14.39 -1.32 -2.38
C SER A 92 -14.71 -2.12 -3.64
N PRO A 93 -15.80 -2.92 -3.67
CA PRO A 93 -16.20 -3.63 -4.89
C PRO A 93 -16.41 -2.70 -6.08
N ALA A 94 -16.98 -1.50 -5.86
CA ALA A 94 -17.17 -0.53 -6.92
C ALA A 94 -15.85 0.01 -7.48
N HIS A 95 -14.85 0.18 -6.61
CA HIS A 95 -13.53 0.62 -7.04
C HIS A 95 -12.83 -0.46 -7.88
N LEU A 96 -12.95 -1.72 -7.46
CA LEU A 96 -12.35 -2.83 -8.21
C LEU A 96 -12.91 -2.92 -9.64
N VAL A 97 -14.23 -2.70 -9.81
CA VAL A 97 -14.84 -2.68 -11.14
C VAL A 97 -14.32 -1.55 -12.01
N ARG A 98 -13.87 -0.45 -11.38
CA ARG A 98 -13.31 0.71 -12.09
C ARG A 98 -11.79 0.71 -12.17
N VAL A 99 -11.14 -0.37 -11.73
CA VAL A 99 -9.68 -0.51 -11.87
C VAL A 99 -9.36 -0.43 -13.35
N ASP A 100 -8.64 0.61 -13.72
CA ASP A 100 -8.25 0.87 -15.09
C ASP A 100 -6.90 0.24 -15.41
N ASP A 101 -6.43 0.47 -16.62
CA ASP A 101 -5.14 -0.05 -17.08
C ASP A 101 -3.97 0.43 -16.22
N GLU A 102 -4.07 1.62 -15.62
CA GLU A 102 -3.00 2.16 -14.78
C GLU A 102 -2.80 1.36 -13.50
N ALA A 103 -3.89 0.98 -12.82
CA ALA A 103 -3.78 0.16 -11.61
C ALA A 103 -3.21 -1.22 -11.93
N ILE A 104 -3.59 -1.80 -13.07
CA ILE A 104 -3.03 -3.05 -13.57
C ILE A 104 -1.55 -2.88 -13.85
N ASP A 105 -1.15 -1.76 -14.44
CA ASP A 105 0.24 -1.45 -14.75
C ASP A 105 1.08 -1.33 -13.47
N ILE A 106 0.55 -0.72 -12.41
CA ILE A 106 1.25 -0.62 -11.12
C ILE A 106 1.55 -2.01 -10.57
N VAL A 107 0.57 -2.91 -10.58
CA VAL A 107 0.75 -4.28 -10.12
C VAL A 107 1.80 -5.00 -10.97
N HIS A 108 1.73 -4.83 -12.29
CA HIS A 108 2.65 -5.47 -13.23
C HIS A 108 4.09 -4.98 -13.03
N VAL A 109 4.29 -3.67 -12.91
CA VAL A 109 5.62 -3.09 -12.70
C VAL A 109 6.19 -3.53 -11.35
N ALA A 110 5.36 -3.56 -10.30
CA ALA A 110 5.79 -4.04 -8.99
C ALA A 110 6.28 -5.49 -9.06
N GLN A 111 5.58 -6.35 -9.82
CA GLN A 111 6.00 -7.73 -10.02
C GLN A 111 7.35 -7.84 -10.74
N LEU A 112 7.60 -6.96 -11.70
CA LEU A 112 8.87 -6.93 -12.41
C LEU A 112 10.04 -6.51 -11.52
N GLN A 113 9.79 -5.74 -10.48
CA GLN A 113 10.82 -5.32 -9.52
C GLN A 113 11.32 -6.47 -8.65
N ARG A 114 10.60 -7.58 -8.57
CA ARG A 114 10.91 -8.77 -7.75
C ARG A 114 11.01 -8.51 -6.24
N SER A 115 11.20 -7.27 -5.82
CA SER A 115 11.34 -6.89 -4.42
C SER A 115 10.08 -6.25 -3.84
N VAL A 116 9.11 -5.90 -4.68
CA VAL A 116 7.83 -5.33 -4.24
C VAL A 116 6.70 -6.10 -4.91
N HIS A 117 5.81 -6.64 -4.09
CA HIS A 117 4.67 -7.44 -4.56
C HIS A 117 3.38 -6.73 -4.18
N VAL A 118 2.51 -6.50 -5.15
CA VAL A 118 1.23 -5.82 -4.95
C VAL A 118 0.10 -6.77 -5.30
N ALA A 119 -0.90 -6.87 -4.42
CA ALA A 119 -2.11 -7.64 -4.67
C ALA A 119 -3.34 -6.81 -4.28
N LEU A 120 -4.46 -7.06 -4.95
CA LEU A 120 -5.70 -6.32 -4.76
C LEU A 120 -6.75 -7.22 -4.12
N PHE A 121 -7.45 -6.69 -3.12
CA PHE A 121 -8.46 -7.43 -2.35
C PHE A 121 -9.70 -6.57 -2.14
N ILE A 122 -10.84 -7.21 -1.98
CA ILE A 122 -12.08 -6.54 -1.57
C ILE A 122 -12.53 -6.96 -0.17
N GLU A 123 -11.87 -7.96 0.43
CA GLU A 123 -12.15 -8.43 1.78
C GLU A 123 -10.89 -8.34 2.63
N GLU A 124 -11.02 -7.72 3.80
CA GLU A 124 -9.88 -7.50 4.69
C GLU A 124 -9.29 -8.82 5.20
N GLY A 125 -10.13 -9.80 5.50
CA GLY A 125 -9.65 -11.11 5.94
C GLY A 125 -8.76 -11.79 4.92
N ALA A 126 -9.13 -11.73 3.63
CA ALA A 126 -8.33 -12.30 2.55
C ALA A 126 -7.00 -11.57 2.41
N ALA A 127 -7.00 -10.23 2.54
CA ALA A 127 -5.77 -9.45 2.48
C ALA A 127 -4.82 -9.80 3.62
N ASN A 128 -5.33 -9.90 4.83
CA ASN A 128 -4.52 -10.28 6.00
C ASN A 128 -3.96 -11.69 5.86
N GLU A 129 -4.75 -12.63 5.38
CA GLU A 129 -4.32 -14.00 5.17
C GLU A 129 -3.17 -14.07 4.15
N TRP A 130 -3.30 -13.34 3.05
CA TRP A 130 -2.23 -13.27 2.05
C TRP A 130 -0.93 -12.73 2.63
N LEU A 131 -1.02 -11.63 3.42
CA LEU A 131 0.16 -11.03 4.06
C LEU A 131 0.85 -12.01 5.01
N VAL A 132 0.08 -12.71 5.85
CA VAL A 132 0.63 -13.70 6.78
C VAL A 132 1.34 -14.82 6.03
N GLN A 133 0.79 -15.27 4.91
CA GLN A 133 1.41 -16.29 4.06
C GLN A 133 2.76 -15.83 3.50
N GLN A 134 2.94 -14.54 3.32
CA GLN A 134 4.21 -13.98 2.78
C GLN A 134 5.28 -13.78 3.86
N ALA A 135 4.91 -13.83 5.13
CA ALA A 135 5.79 -13.46 6.24
C ALA A 135 7.10 -14.27 6.31
N GLY A 136 7.14 -15.46 5.76
CA GLY A 136 8.33 -16.32 5.77
C GLY A 136 9.19 -16.24 4.51
N LYS A 137 8.86 -15.36 3.59
CA LYS A 137 9.51 -15.31 2.28
C LYS A 137 10.57 -14.24 2.13
#